data_06338f5e19d064a37e00ac91385fc89b
#
_entry.id   06338f5e19d064a37e00ac91385fc89b
#
_cell.length_a   1.000
_cell.length_b   1.000
_cell.length_c   1.000
_cell.angle_alpha   90.00
_cell.angle_beta   90.00
_cell.angle_gamma   90.00
#
_symmetry.space_group_name_H-M   'P 1'
#
loop_
_entity.id
_entity.type
_entity.pdbx_description
1 polymer ?
#
loop_
_entity_poly.entity_id
_entity_poly.type
_entity_poly.pdbx_seq_one_letter_code
_entity_poly.pdbx_strand_id
1 'polypeptide(L)'
;MGKKKSAFKLTHKEPFAVECEGGTYDIPPLDRLSYDDWADVASLTDDTDRKQMLETYKAFFVRICPDLAGEDIGDNQWLILGSAYLEAMGE
;
A
#
# COMPACT_ATOMS: atom_id res chain seq x y z
N MET A 1 30.54 23.82 -14.62
CA MET A 1 29.99 23.61 -14.30
C MET A 1 29.85 23.07 -14.21
N GLY A 2 30.00 22.82 -14.06
CA GLY A 2 29.64 22.32 -13.76
C GLY A 2 28.83 21.66 -13.76
N LYS A 3 28.88 21.08 -14.00
CA LYS A 3 27.95 20.46 -13.88
C LYS A 3 27.68 20.10 -12.69
N LYS A 4 26.93 20.54 -12.40
CA LYS A 4 26.57 20.17 -11.15
C LYS A 4 25.90 18.88 -11.16
N LYS A 5 26.28 18.05 -10.31
CA LYS A 5 25.70 16.77 -10.19
C LYS A 5 24.33 16.90 -9.58
N SER A 6 23.38 16.21 -10.11
CA SER A 6 22.04 16.21 -9.55
C SER A 6 22.03 15.53 -8.19
N ALA A 7 21.43 16.16 -7.22
CA ALA A 7 21.27 15.51 -5.94
C ALA A 7 20.08 14.54 -6.01
N PHE A 8 20.21 13.43 -5.30
CA PHE A 8 19.10 12.50 -5.19
C PHE A 8 18.05 13.11 -4.26
N LYS A 9 16.85 13.28 -4.76
CA LYS A 9 15.80 13.91 -3.99
C LYS A 9 14.92 12.88 -3.33
N LEU A 10 14.70 13.06 -2.05
CA LEU A 10 13.76 12.24 -1.30
C LEU A 10 12.48 13.04 -1.12
N THR A 11 11.44 12.61 -1.81
CA THR A 11 10.14 13.24 -1.67
C THR A 11 9.14 12.18 -1.25
N HIS A 12 8.13 12.60 -0.52
CA HIS A 12 7.08 11.68 -0.10
C HIS A 12 5.94 11.69 -1.10
N LYS A 13 5.39 10.52 -1.36
CA LYS A 13 4.21 10.43 -2.18
C LYS A 13 3.02 10.88 -1.36
N GLU A 14 1.97 11.25 -2.05
CA GLU A 14 0.75 11.65 -1.37
C GLU A 14 0.02 10.41 -0.87
N PRO A 15 -0.81 10.57 0.17
CA PRO A 15 -1.61 9.45 0.65
C PRO A 15 -2.48 8.89 -0.47
N PHE A 16 -2.69 7.58 -0.41
CA PHE A 16 -3.51 6.89 -1.39
C PHE A 16 -4.96 6.92 -0.92
N ALA A 17 -5.80 7.64 -1.62
CA ALA A 17 -7.20 7.80 -1.22
C ALA A 17 -8.02 6.61 -1.68
N VAL A 18 -8.83 6.07 -0.77
CA VAL A 18 -9.72 4.96 -1.06
C VAL A 18 -11.13 5.37 -0.71
N GLU A 19 -12.03 5.25 -1.67
CA GLU A 19 -13.42 5.59 -1.45
C GLU A 19 -14.22 4.32 -1.19
N CYS A 20 -14.86 4.27 -0.04
CA CYS A 20 -15.72 3.15 0.35
C CYS A 20 -17.12 3.68 0.58
N GLU A 21 -18.06 2.76 0.78
CA GLU A 21 -19.45 3.19 1.03
C GLU A 21 -19.58 4.00 2.31
N GLY A 22 -18.77 3.69 3.30
CA GLY A 22 -18.80 4.40 4.57
C GLY A 22 -18.00 5.68 4.61
N GLY A 23 -17.28 6.01 3.54
CA GLY A 23 -16.49 7.22 3.50
C GLY A 23 -15.22 7.06 2.69
N THR A 24 -14.40 8.10 2.74
CA THR A 24 -13.11 8.10 2.05
C THR A 24 -12.00 8.01 3.08
N TYR A 25 -11.01 7.19 2.80
CA TYR A 25 -9.89 6.97 3.71
C TYR A 25 -8.58 7.25 3.00
N ASP A 26 -7.64 7.83 3.72
CA ASP A 26 -6.30 8.09 3.20
C ASP A 26 -5.35 7.04 3.75
N ILE A 27 -4.78 6.25 2.86
CA ILE A 27 -3.81 5.22 3.24
C ILE A 27 -2.43 5.83 3.13
N PRO A 28 -1.62 5.75 4.20
CA PRO A 28 -0.27 6.31 4.14
C PRO A 28 0.55 5.72 3.00
N PRO A 29 1.36 6.51 2.32
CA PRO A 29 2.22 5.97 1.27
C PRO A 29 3.34 5.12 1.85
N LEU A 30 3.86 4.20 1.03
CA LEU A 30 4.90 3.28 1.48
C LEU A 30 6.11 3.98 2.07
N ASP A 31 6.49 5.11 1.48
CA ASP A 31 7.71 5.80 1.92
C ASP A 31 7.57 6.46 3.29
N ARG A 32 6.39 6.42 3.88
CA ARG A 32 6.18 6.90 5.23
C ARG A 32 6.04 5.78 6.25
N LEU A 33 6.12 4.54 5.79
CA LEU A 33 5.96 3.38 6.66
C LEU A 33 7.32 2.85 7.07
N SER A 34 7.36 2.24 8.25
CA SER A 34 8.58 1.53 8.66
C SER A 34 8.66 0.22 7.87
N TYR A 35 9.85 -0.34 7.79
CA TYR A 35 10.02 -1.60 7.09
C TYR A 35 9.13 -2.69 7.70
N ASP A 36 8.99 -2.67 9.03
CA ASP A 36 8.15 -3.67 9.71
C ASP A 36 6.71 -3.63 9.24
N ASP A 37 6.23 -2.45 8.84
CA ASP A 37 4.85 -2.31 8.43
C ASP A 37 4.56 -2.96 7.09
N TRP A 38 5.54 -3.01 6.19
CA TRP A 38 5.31 -3.53 4.85
C TRP A 38 6.18 -4.74 4.50
N ALA A 39 6.90 -5.29 5.48
CA ALA A 39 7.79 -6.42 5.21
C ALA A 39 7.06 -7.61 4.61
N ASP A 40 5.86 -7.89 5.12
CA ASP A 40 5.09 -9.03 4.62
C ASP A 40 4.68 -8.84 3.17
N VAL A 41 4.30 -7.62 2.82
CA VAL A 41 3.93 -7.30 1.44
C VAL A 41 5.15 -7.40 0.54
N ALA A 42 6.31 -6.96 1.04
CA ALA A 42 7.54 -7.02 0.26
C ALA A 42 7.97 -8.44 -0.04
N SER A 43 7.55 -9.40 0.77
CA SER A 43 7.92 -10.80 0.57
C SER A 43 7.03 -11.52 -0.44
N LEU A 44 5.97 -10.89 -0.91
CA LEU A 44 5.09 -11.50 -1.90
C LEU A 44 5.79 -11.63 -3.24
N THR A 45 5.54 -12.75 -3.91
CA THR A 45 6.12 -13.02 -5.22
C THR A 45 5.02 -13.45 -6.17
N ASP A 46 5.37 -13.63 -7.44
CA ASP A 46 4.42 -14.11 -8.43
C ASP A 46 3.91 -15.51 -8.11
N ASP A 47 4.69 -16.26 -7.34
CA ASP A 47 4.31 -17.62 -6.96
C ASP A 47 3.48 -17.66 -5.67
N THR A 48 3.26 -16.52 -5.04
CA THR A 48 2.48 -16.49 -3.82
C THR A 48 1.04 -16.92 -4.09
N ASP A 49 0.56 -17.83 -3.28
CA ASP A 49 -0.81 -18.29 -3.35
C ASP A 49 -1.78 -17.12 -3.18
N ARG A 50 -2.85 -17.13 -3.96
CA ARG A 50 -3.81 -16.02 -3.93
C ARG A 50 -4.42 -15.84 -2.54
N LYS A 51 -4.70 -16.93 -1.85
CA LYS A 51 -5.25 -16.83 -0.51
C LYS A 51 -4.28 -16.16 0.45
N GLN A 52 -3.02 -16.52 0.36
CA GLN A 52 -2.00 -15.89 1.20
C GLN A 52 -1.82 -14.44 0.84
N MET A 53 -1.88 -14.12 -0.45
CA MET A 53 -1.79 -12.74 -0.89
C MET A 53 -2.93 -11.92 -0.32
N LEU A 54 -4.14 -12.47 -0.35
CA LEU A 54 -5.31 -11.81 0.22
C LEU A 54 -5.11 -11.52 1.71
N GLU A 55 -4.67 -12.53 2.46
CA GLU A 55 -4.48 -12.38 3.89
C GLU A 55 -3.40 -11.35 4.20
N THR A 56 -2.35 -11.34 3.40
CA THR A 56 -1.26 -10.39 3.58
C THR A 56 -1.73 -8.96 3.32
N TYR A 57 -2.43 -8.74 2.22
CA TYR A 57 -2.94 -7.40 1.90
C TYR A 57 -3.92 -6.92 2.96
N LYS A 58 -4.83 -7.78 3.37
CA LYS A 58 -5.83 -7.40 4.36
C LYS A 58 -5.18 -7.01 5.68
N ALA A 59 -4.24 -7.83 6.15
CA ALA A 59 -3.54 -7.52 7.38
C ALA A 59 -2.74 -6.21 7.26
N PHE A 60 -2.12 -6.02 6.10
CA PHE A 60 -1.32 -4.82 5.86
C PHE A 60 -2.18 -3.56 5.93
N PHE A 61 -3.29 -3.54 5.19
CA PHE A 61 -4.12 -2.34 5.16
C PHE A 61 -4.80 -2.06 6.49
N VAL A 62 -5.22 -3.10 7.20
CA VAL A 62 -5.83 -2.91 8.52
C VAL A 62 -4.79 -2.37 9.50
N ARG A 63 -3.54 -2.77 9.33
CA ARG A 63 -2.48 -2.28 10.22
C ARG A 63 -2.18 -0.81 9.99
N ILE A 64 -2.10 -0.37 8.73
CA ILE A 64 -1.72 1.02 8.43
C ILE A 64 -2.91 1.95 8.33
N CYS A 65 -4.12 1.41 8.19
CA CYS A 65 -5.33 2.19 8.14
C CYS A 65 -6.45 1.41 8.83
N PRO A 66 -6.45 1.37 10.16
CA PRO A 66 -7.38 0.52 10.92
C PRO A 66 -8.86 0.79 10.62
N ASP A 67 -9.18 2.00 10.18
CA ASP A 67 -10.57 2.34 9.89
C ASP A 67 -11.15 1.50 8.77
N LEU A 68 -10.30 0.97 7.90
CA LEU A 68 -10.77 0.10 6.82
C LEU A 68 -11.36 -1.21 7.33
N ALA A 69 -10.98 -1.62 8.53
CA ALA A 69 -11.49 -2.87 9.08
C ALA A 69 -13.00 -2.81 9.33
N GLY A 70 -13.55 -1.60 9.45
CA GLY A 70 -14.97 -1.43 9.66
C GLY A 70 -15.78 -1.39 8.38
N GLU A 71 -15.13 -1.42 7.21
CA GLU A 71 -15.82 -1.36 5.93
C GLU A 71 -16.11 -2.75 5.41
N ASP A 72 -17.19 -2.86 4.64
CA ASP A 72 -17.56 -4.12 4.03
C ASP A 72 -16.81 -4.27 2.71
N ILE A 73 -15.61 -4.82 2.81
CA ILE A 73 -14.73 -4.99 1.66
C ILE A 73 -14.61 -6.47 1.33
N GLY A 74 -14.98 -6.83 0.11
CA GLY A 74 -14.92 -8.24 -0.31
C GLY A 74 -13.50 -8.68 -0.58
N ASP A 75 -13.30 -10.01 -0.61
CA ASP A 75 -11.97 -10.58 -0.81
C ASP A 75 -11.31 -10.10 -2.09
N ASN A 76 -12.06 -10.08 -3.18
CA ASN A 76 -11.49 -9.62 -4.45
C ASN A 76 -11.17 -8.14 -4.41
N GLN A 77 -11.94 -7.38 -3.65
CA GLN A 77 -11.69 -5.95 -3.52
C GLN A 77 -10.40 -5.70 -2.76
N TRP A 78 -10.10 -6.52 -1.74
CA TRP A 78 -8.83 -6.41 -1.05
C TRP A 78 -7.66 -6.67 -2.00
N LEU A 79 -7.80 -7.66 -2.87
CA LEU A 79 -6.75 -7.98 -3.84
C LEU A 79 -6.56 -6.84 -4.85
N ILE A 80 -7.67 -6.28 -5.32
CA ILE A 80 -7.62 -5.16 -6.24
C ILE A 80 -6.98 -3.95 -5.57
N LEU A 81 -7.37 -3.67 -4.34
CA LEU A 81 -6.81 -2.56 -3.58
C LEU A 81 -5.31 -2.73 -3.40
N GLY A 82 -4.89 -3.94 -3.05
CA GLY A 82 -3.47 -4.22 -2.87
C GLY A 82 -2.67 -3.96 -4.12
N SER A 83 -3.17 -4.46 -5.26
CA SER A 83 -2.49 -4.27 -6.53
C SER A 83 -2.43 -2.79 -6.91
N ALA A 84 -3.55 -2.08 -6.74
CA ALA A 84 -3.59 -0.67 -7.09
C ALA A 84 -2.66 0.16 -6.22
N TYR A 85 -2.63 -0.14 -4.93
CA TYR A 85 -1.79 0.59 -4.00
C TYR A 85 -0.32 0.38 -4.33
N LEU A 86 0.09 -0.88 -4.56
CA LEU A 86 1.48 -1.16 -4.86
C LEU A 86 1.91 -0.57 -6.19
N GLU A 87 1.02 -0.58 -7.16
CA GLU A 87 1.32 0.03 -8.45
C GLU A 87 1.53 1.53 -8.31
N ALA A 88 0.66 2.18 -7.54
CA ALA A 88 0.77 3.62 -7.33
C ALA A 88 2.02 3.97 -6.54
N MET A 89 2.38 3.14 -5.55
CA MET A 89 3.53 3.43 -4.71
C MET A 89 4.84 3.01 -5.35
N GLY A 90 4.78 2.12 -6.33
CA GLY A 90 5.98 1.65 -7.01
C GLY A 90 6.51 2.62 -8.05
N GLU A 91 5.75 3.65 -8.35
CA GLU A 91 6.20 4.66 -9.31
C GLU A 91 7.19 5.63 -8.65
#